data_c9467016c774ae9804803b7e30e5fc65
#
_entry.id   c9467016c774ae9804803b7e30e5fc65
#
_cell.length_a   1.000
_cell.length_b   1.000
_cell.length_c   1.000
_cell.angle_alpha   90.00
_cell.angle_beta   90.00
_cell.angle_gamma   90.00
#
_symmetry.space_group_name_H-M   'P 1'
#
loop_
_entity.id
_entity.type
_entity.pdbx_description
1 polymer ?
#
loop_
_entity_poly.entity_id
_entity_poly.type
_entity_poly.pdbx_seq_one_letter_code
_entity_poly.pdbx_strand_id
1 'polypeptide(L)'
;ELYDYFFTGDFVFRGHKSISYKLIPSVLRDNCTEIRHANFRSPNVSTTDREQLAYEFDILRKFYLKCDELGLYLPDNKRLRSGQFSFDDNGTITKDGIWLPEDLYDITALAQHYGLPTRLLDWSYDISIAIFFAISELIKEDNCDENDFICIWVLNKSMTTWLTFNWALQDFPLHLIRPIYKYNPNMKAQKGLFTLWKLHYRAKSNSLKDCRPLDELIKEYFDSKEERFKNAVKPLLGCFMIRQTKSNIKRLY
;
A
#
# COMPACT_ATOMS: atom_id res chain seq x y z
N GLU A 1 -25.62 13.19 5.29
CA GLU A 1 -24.64 14.30 5.48
C GLU A 1 -23.16 13.84 5.31
N LEU A 2 -22.70 12.81 6.04
CA LEU A 2 -21.34 12.26 5.82
C LEU A 2 -21.20 11.65 4.42
N TYR A 3 -22.21 10.93 3.97
CA TYR A 3 -22.26 10.29 2.66
C TYR A 3 -22.16 11.33 1.54
N ASP A 4 -22.91 12.43 1.62
CA ASP A 4 -22.92 13.50 0.62
C ASP A 4 -21.58 14.23 0.54
N TYR A 5 -20.91 14.44 1.67
CA TYR A 5 -19.60 15.10 1.72
C TYR A 5 -18.50 14.31 0.99
N PHE A 6 -18.55 12.96 1.05
CA PHE A 6 -17.55 12.09 0.42
C PHE A 6 -17.87 11.68 -1.02
N PHE A 7 -19.02 12.08 -1.56
CA PHE A 7 -19.41 11.75 -2.93
C PHE A 7 -18.72 12.58 -4.02
N THR A 8 -17.93 13.56 -3.65
CA THR A 8 -17.25 14.48 -4.60
C THR A 8 -16.14 13.82 -5.45
N GLY A 9 -15.85 12.53 -5.22
CA GLY A 9 -14.82 11.80 -5.97
C GLY A 9 -13.37 12.16 -5.60
N ASP A 10 -13.17 13.03 -4.62
CA ASP A 10 -11.84 13.48 -4.18
C ASP A 10 -11.22 12.61 -3.10
N PHE A 11 -11.97 11.63 -2.58
CA PHE A 11 -11.54 10.75 -1.51
C PHE A 11 -11.45 9.30 -1.96
N VAL A 12 -10.56 8.57 -1.28
CA VAL A 12 -10.49 7.10 -1.36
C VAL A 12 -10.48 6.53 0.05
N PHE A 13 -10.98 5.30 0.17
CA PHE A 13 -11.35 4.69 1.45
C PHE A 13 -10.67 3.34 1.63
N ARG A 14 -10.32 3.03 2.89
CA ARG A 14 -9.83 1.71 3.28
C ARG A 14 -10.44 1.28 4.59
N GLY A 15 -11.03 0.08 4.64
CA GLY A 15 -11.64 -0.49 5.82
C GLY A 15 -10.70 -1.42 6.58
N HIS A 16 -10.68 -1.28 7.90
CA HIS A 16 -10.02 -2.21 8.83
C HIS A 16 -11.03 -2.72 9.85
N LYS A 17 -11.03 -4.02 10.10
CA LYS A 17 -11.93 -4.65 11.06
C LYS A 17 -11.63 -4.30 12.53
N SER A 18 -10.44 -3.79 12.83
CA SER A 18 -9.99 -3.44 14.18
C SER A 18 -9.13 -2.19 14.16
N ILE A 19 -9.21 -1.37 15.22
CA ILE A 19 -8.32 -0.23 15.45
C ILE A 19 -6.85 -0.66 15.64
N SER A 20 -6.61 -1.90 16.02
CA SER A 20 -5.27 -2.45 16.17
C SER A 20 -4.54 -2.62 14.82
N TYR A 21 -5.28 -2.65 13.72
CA TYR A 21 -4.71 -2.78 12.38
C TYR A 21 -4.08 -1.47 11.92
N LYS A 22 -2.80 -1.56 11.58
CA LYS A 22 -2.01 -0.41 11.13
C LYS A 22 -2.01 -0.30 9.60
N LEU A 23 -1.78 0.91 9.09
CA LEU A 23 -1.58 1.17 7.65
C LEU A 23 -0.17 0.75 7.21
N ILE A 24 0.17 -0.52 7.41
CA ILE A 24 1.45 -1.11 7.02
C ILE A 24 1.23 -1.98 5.78
N PRO A 25 1.98 -1.78 4.69
CA PRO A 25 1.95 -2.65 3.51
C PRO A 25 2.22 -4.11 3.86
N SER A 26 1.55 -5.03 3.16
CA SER A 26 1.61 -6.47 3.51
C SER A 26 3.03 -7.04 3.55
N VAL A 27 3.91 -6.61 2.64
CA VAL A 27 5.31 -7.07 2.59
C VAL A 27 6.16 -6.61 3.78
N LEU A 28 5.70 -5.61 4.52
CA LEU A 28 6.40 -5.05 5.69
C LEU A 28 5.84 -5.54 7.03
N ARG A 29 4.75 -6.33 7.03
CA ARG A 29 4.16 -6.88 8.26
C ARG A 29 4.96 -8.08 8.77
N ASP A 30 4.98 -8.27 10.08
CA ASP A 30 5.73 -9.36 10.72
C ASP A 30 5.18 -10.75 10.35
N ASN A 31 3.88 -10.88 10.11
CA ASN A 31 3.23 -12.12 9.72
C ASN A 31 3.49 -12.55 8.26
N CYS A 32 4.20 -11.76 7.47
CA CYS A 32 4.67 -12.17 6.13
C CYS A 32 5.78 -13.23 6.14
N THR A 33 6.18 -13.71 7.32
CA THR A 33 7.24 -14.72 7.46
C THR A 33 6.92 -16.05 6.80
N GLU A 34 5.66 -16.48 6.76
CA GLU A 34 5.25 -17.77 6.19
C GLU A 34 5.56 -17.89 4.68
N ILE A 35 5.36 -16.83 3.92
CA ILE A 35 5.71 -16.80 2.48
C ILE A 35 7.23 -16.72 2.29
N ARG A 36 7.94 -16.14 3.23
CA ARG A 36 9.41 -16.05 3.22
C ARG A 36 10.07 -17.41 3.37
N HIS A 37 9.48 -18.34 4.15
CA HIS A 37 10.04 -19.67 4.40
C HIS A 37 9.85 -20.67 3.26
N ALA A 38 8.81 -20.51 2.43
CA ALA A 38 8.46 -21.53 1.45
C ALA A 38 9.43 -21.66 0.27
N ASN A 39 10.22 -20.61 -0.09
CA ASN A 39 11.03 -20.64 -1.32
C ASN A 39 12.31 -19.79 -1.32
N PHE A 40 12.76 -19.26 -0.21
CA PHE A 40 13.89 -18.34 -0.20
C PHE A 40 14.97 -18.75 0.80
N ARG A 41 16.22 -18.72 0.34
CA ARG A 41 17.43 -18.85 1.14
C ARG A 41 17.69 -17.59 1.99
N SER A 42 16.71 -16.97 2.56
CA SER A 42 16.97 -15.97 3.58
C SER A 42 16.59 -16.54 4.92
N PRO A 43 17.56 -16.91 5.73
CA PRO A 43 17.30 -17.13 7.13
C PRO A 43 17.05 -15.75 7.73
N ASN A 44 15.96 -15.62 8.42
CA ASN A 44 15.71 -14.51 9.31
C ASN A 44 15.55 -13.12 8.66
N VAL A 45 14.32 -12.65 8.67
CA VAL A 45 13.91 -11.24 8.71
C VAL A 45 14.94 -10.29 8.06
N SER A 46 14.65 -9.83 6.84
CA SER A 46 15.41 -8.72 6.27
C SER A 46 15.47 -7.58 7.31
N THR A 47 16.64 -7.26 7.78
CA THR A 47 16.87 -6.26 8.80
C THR A 47 17.20 -4.90 8.20
N THR A 48 17.63 -4.88 6.95
CA THR A 48 18.00 -3.69 6.21
C THR A 48 17.07 -3.42 5.03
N ASP A 49 16.98 -2.17 4.62
CA ASP A 49 16.23 -1.79 3.40
C ASP A 49 16.76 -2.54 2.18
N ARG A 50 18.07 -2.73 2.06
CA ARG A 50 18.68 -3.45 0.94
C ARG A 50 18.18 -4.89 0.81
N GLU A 51 18.16 -5.63 1.91
CA GLU A 51 17.65 -7.01 1.93
C GLU A 51 16.16 -7.06 1.62
N GLN A 52 15.41 -6.09 2.16
CA GLN A 52 13.98 -5.97 1.91
C GLN A 52 13.68 -5.71 0.43
N LEU A 53 14.42 -4.80 -0.21
CA LEU A 53 14.24 -4.49 -1.63
C LEU A 53 14.62 -5.66 -2.54
N ALA A 54 15.72 -6.36 -2.22
CA ALA A 54 16.11 -7.57 -2.94
C ALA A 54 15.02 -8.66 -2.84
N TYR A 55 14.46 -8.85 -1.66
CA TYR A 55 13.36 -9.77 -1.43
C TYR A 55 12.10 -9.38 -2.24
N GLU A 56 11.68 -8.11 -2.18
CA GLU A 56 10.51 -7.62 -2.93
C GLU A 56 10.68 -7.81 -4.44
N PHE A 57 11.85 -7.53 -4.98
CA PHE A 57 12.14 -7.75 -6.39
C PHE A 57 12.07 -9.25 -6.76
N ASP A 58 12.67 -10.11 -5.94
CA ASP A 58 12.76 -11.53 -6.23
C ASP A 58 11.36 -12.21 -6.19
N ILE A 59 10.52 -11.89 -5.21
CA ILE A 59 9.15 -12.44 -5.17
C ILE A 59 8.32 -11.95 -6.36
N LEU A 60 8.46 -10.66 -6.73
CA LEU A 60 7.75 -10.09 -7.87
C LEU A 60 8.23 -10.71 -9.19
N ARG A 61 9.55 -10.94 -9.35
CA ARG A 61 10.11 -11.64 -10.50
C ARG A 61 9.64 -13.08 -10.62
N LYS A 62 9.61 -13.81 -9.52
CA LYS A 62 9.09 -15.19 -9.50
C LYS A 62 7.62 -15.26 -9.88
N PHE A 63 6.81 -14.35 -9.36
CA PHE A 63 5.42 -14.22 -9.77
C PHE A 63 5.30 -13.96 -11.27
N TYR A 64 6.06 -12.98 -11.78
CA TYR A 64 6.07 -12.62 -13.20
C TYR A 64 6.41 -13.82 -14.09
N LEU A 65 7.53 -14.50 -13.82
CA LEU A 65 7.98 -15.66 -14.60
C LEU A 65 6.98 -16.82 -14.53
N LYS A 66 6.37 -17.04 -13.35
CA LYS A 66 5.37 -18.12 -13.22
C LYS A 66 4.10 -17.83 -14.00
N CYS A 67 3.64 -16.59 -14.03
CA CYS A 67 2.51 -16.18 -14.85
C CYS A 67 2.83 -16.27 -16.35
N ASP A 68 4.06 -15.92 -16.77
CA ASP A 68 4.54 -16.07 -18.15
C ASP A 68 4.56 -17.54 -18.59
N GLU A 69 5.10 -18.44 -17.76
CA GLU A 69 5.07 -19.89 -17.98
C GLU A 69 3.65 -20.45 -18.17
N LEU A 70 2.68 -19.89 -17.45
CA LEU A 70 1.27 -20.29 -17.52
C LEU A 70 0.51 -19.64 -18.69
N GLY A 71 1.17 -18.80 -19.51
CA GLY A 71 0.56 -18.08 -20.62
C GLY A 71 -0.46 -17.04 -20.18
N LEU A 72 -0.37 -16.53 -18.96
CA LEU A 72 -1.25 -15.48 -18.47
C LEU A 72 -0.85 -14.14 -19.06
N TYR A 73 -1.86 -13.27 -19.27
CA TYR A 73 -1.59 -11.91 -19.73
C TYR A 73 -0.83 -11.12 -18.65
N LEU A 74 0.31 -10.56 -19.05
CA LEU A 74 1.17 -9.75 -18.21
C LEU A 74 1.55 -8.44 -18.91
N PRO A 75 1.69 -7.32 -18.17
CA PRO A 75 2.40 -6.15 -18.68
C PRO A 75 3.83 -6.54 -19.05
N ASP A 76 4.32 -6.13 -20.25
CA ASP A 76 5.71 -6.42 -20.62
C ASP A 76 6.67 -5.69 -19.67
N ASN A 77 7.61 -6.44 -19.09
CA ASN A 77 8.60 -5.87 -18.19
C ASN A 77 9.99 -6.48 -18.42
N LYS A 78 10.85 -5.70 -19.08
CA LYS A 78 12.21 -6.12 -19.43
C LYS A 78 13.07 -6.38 -18.18
N ARG A 79 12.89 -5.62 -17.12
CA ARG A 79 13.65 -5.75 -15.86
C ARG A 79 13.39 -7.10 -15.20
N LEU A 80 12.12 -7.52 -15.13
CA LEU A 80 11.74 -8.80 -14.55
C LEU A 80 12.16 -9.98 -15.44
N ARG A 81 12.08 -9.84 -16.77
CA ARG A 81 12.54 -10.88 -17.71
C ARG A 81 14.05 -11.11 -17.60
N SER A 82 14.84 -10.04 -17.67
CA SER A 82 16.31 -10.16 -17.64
C SER A 82 16.86 -10.57 -16.28
N GLY A 83 16.11 -10.39 -15.21
CA GLY A 83 16.57 -10.61 -13.85
C GLY A 83 17.64 -9.62 -13.39
N GLN A 84 17.81 -8.52 -14.13
CA GLN A 84 18.75 -7.47 -13.77
C GLN A 84 18.21 -6.67 -12.58
N PHE A 85 18.49 -7.18 -11.42
CA PHE A 85 18.43 -6.45 -10.18
C PHE A 85 19.89 -6.13 -9.81
N SER A 86 20.44 -5.11 -10.43
CA SER A 86 21.75 -4.60 -10.04
C SER A 86 21.56 -3.36 -9.17
N PHE A 87 22.17 -3.40 -8.01
CA PHE A 87 22.66 -2.18 -7.43
C PHE A 87 23.80 -1.76 -8.39
N ASP A 88 23.66 -0.66 -9.13
CA ASP A 88 24.73 -0.13 -9.96
C ASP A 88 26.01 0.10 -9.11
N ASP A 89 27.13 0.45 -9.73
CA ASP A 89 28.40 0.68 -9.04
C ASP A 89 28.30 1.75 -7.93
N ASN A 90 27.26 2.58 -7.98
CA ASN A 90 26.89 3.56 -6.95
C ASN A 90 25.87 2.98 -5.94
N GLY A 91 25.40 1.73 -6.13
CA GLY A 91 24.48 1.02 -5.26
C GLY A 91 23.05 1.51 -5.34
N THR A 92 22.66 2.15 -6.43
CA THR A 92 21.29 2.57 -6.71
C THR A 92 20.52 1.47 -7.46
N ILE A 93 19.31 1.19 -7.02
CA ILE A 93 18.44 0.17 -7.63
C ILE A 93 17.85 0.67 -8.95
N THR A 94 17.74 1.99 -9.06
CA THR A 94 17.33 2.72 -10.25
C THR A 94 18.25 3.92 -10.40
N LYS A 95 18.26 4.53 -11.60
CA LYS A 95 19.01 5.79 -11.83
C LYS A 95 18.71 6.86 -10.77
N ASP A 96 17.48 6.84 -10.23
CA ASP A 96 17.01 7.84 -9.27
C ASP A 96 17.09 7.37 -7.81
N GLY A 97 17.55 6.14 -7.57
CA GLY A 97 17.62 5.56 -6.21
C GLY A 97 16.26 5.38 -5.54
N ILE A 98 15.18 5.25 -6.31
CA ILE A 98 13.81 5.15 -5.80
C ILE A 98 13.28 3.72 -5.94
N TRP A 99 12.74 3.21 -4.87
CA TRP A 99 11.94 1.98 -4.84
C TRP A 99 10.47 2.32 -4.48
N LEU A 100 9.49 1.86 -5.17
CA LEU A 100 9.38 0.98 -6.34
C LEU A 100 9.51 1.83 -7.63
N PRO A 101 10.22 1.37 -8.69
CA PRO A 101 10.25 2.08 -9.96
C PRO A 101 8.92 1.97 -10.71
N GLU A 102 8.61 2.98 -11.52
CA GLU A 102 7.29 3.11 -12.18
C GLU A 102 6.97 1.97 -13.15
N ASP A 103 7.99 1.42 -13.80
CA ASP A 103 7.86 0.26 -14.71
C ASP A 103 7.40 -1.02 -14.00
N LEU A 104 7.42 -1.06 -12.66
CA LEU A 104 6.95 -2.18 -11.86
C LEU A 104 5.54 -1.96 -11.26
N TYR A 105 4.92 -0.80 -11.41
CA TYR A 105 3.65 -0.49 -10.76
C TYR A 105 2.52 -1.44 -11.16
N ASP A 106 2.31 -1.64 -12.45
CA ASP A 106 1.20 -2.46 -12.95
C ASP A 106 1.35 -3.93 -12.56
N ILE A 107 2.56 -4.48 -12.67
CA ILE A 107 2.79 -5.86 -12.27
C ILE A 107 2.72 -6.05 -10.75
N THR A 108 3.12 -5.06 -9.97
CA THR A 108 3.02 -5.11 -8.51
C THR A 108 1.55 -5.04 -8.06
N ALA A 109 0.74 -4.20 -8.69
CA ALA A 109 -0.69 -4.13 -8.44
C ALA A 109 -1.40 -5.44 -8.81
N LEU A 110 -1.03 -6.06 -9.94
CA LEU A 110 -1.52 -7.37 -10.36
C LEU A 110 -1.13 -8.46 -9.36
N ALA A 111 0.13 -8.50 -8.95
CA ALA A 111 0.65 -9.47 -8.00
C ALA A 111 -0.07 -9.37 -6.64
N GLN A 112 -0.32 -8.16 -6.13
CA GLN A 112 -1.10 -7.95 -4.91
C GLN A 112 -2.52 -8.51 -5.03
N HIS A 113 -3.16 -8.30 -6.17
CA HIS A 113 -4.50 -8.83 -6.40
C HIS A 113 -4.54 -10.37 -6.34
N TYR A 114 -3.46 -11.04 -6.73
CA TYR A 114 -3.30 -12.49 -6.59
C TYR A 114 -2.71 -12.92 -5.24
N GLY A 115 -2.70 -12.03 -4.25
CA GLY A 115 -2.32 -12.34 -2.86
C GLY A 115 -0.82 -12.26 -2.57
N LEU A 116 0.01 -11.81 -3.52
CA LEU A 116 1.42 -11.58 -3.23
C LEU A 116 1.58 -10.40 -2.28
N PRO A 117 2.38 -10.51 -1.21
CA PRO A 117 2.65 -9.37 -0.36
C PRO A 117 3.45 -8.32 -1.11
N THR A 118 2.98 -7.09 -1.10
CA THR A 118 3.62 -5.97 -1.78
C THR A 118 3.72 -4.74 -0.89
N ARG A 119 4.44 -3.71 -1.38
CA ARG A 119 4.58 -2.40 -0.74
C ARG A 119 3.39 -1.47 -0.98
N LEU A 120 2.37 -1.93 -1.67
CA LEU A 120 1.18 -1.14 -1.95
C LEU A 120 0.15 -1.26 -0.83
N LEU A 121 -0.57 -0.16 -0.56
CA LEU A 121 -1.80 -0.18 0.23
C LEU A 121 -2.98 0.04 -0.71
N ASP A 122 -3.96 -0.84 -0.66
CA ASP A 122 -5.18 -0.79 -1.46
C ASP A 122 -6.21 0.17 -0.86
N TRP A 123 -6.89 0.91 -1.73
CA TRP A 123 -7.97 1.84 -1.41
C TRP A 123 -9.11 1.63 -2.40
N SER A 124 -10.32 2.01 -2.02
CA SER A 124 -11.47 2.03 -2.92
C SER A 124 -11.99 3.45 -3.11
N TYR A 125 -12.45 3.76 -4.33
CA TYR A 125 -13.23 4.98 -4.59
C TYR A 125 -14.63 4.93 -3.98
N ASP A 126 -15.07 3.76 -3.50
CA ASP A 126 -16.40 3.54 -2.96
C ASP A 126 -16.32 3.21 -1.47
N ILE A 127 -16.91 4.07 -0.64
CA ILE A 127 -16.93 3.88 0.81
C ILE A 127 -17.64 2.58 1.21
N SER A 128 -18.66 2.15 0.45
CA SER A 128 -19.39 0.92 0.74
C SER A 128 -18.52 -0.31 0.60
N ILE A 129 -17.56 -0.29 -0.34
CA ILE A 129 -16.57 -1.36 -0.49
C ILE A 129 -15.61 -1.38 0.70
N ALA A 130 -15.15 -0.23 1.16
CA ALA A 130 -14.29 -0.15 2.34
C ALA A 130 -15.01 -0.64 3.60
N ILE A 131 -16.28 -0.26 3.78
CA ILE A 131 -17.14 -0.77 4.87
C ILE A 131 -17.28 -2.29 4.77
N PHE A 132 -17.58 -2.82 3.58
CA PHE A 132 -17.70 -4.27 3.37
C PHE A 132 -16.42 -5.01 3.81
N PHE A 133 -15.24 -4.52 3.45
CA PHE A 133 -13.97 -5.12 3.89
C PHE A 133 -13.78 -5.04 5.40
N ALA A 134 -14.22 -3.95 6.04
CA ALA A 134 -14.11 -3.80 7.48
C ALA A 134 -15.01 -4.76 8.27
N ILE A 135 -16.20 -5.09 7.74
CA ILE A 135 -17.20 -5.87 8.48
C ILE A 135 -17.35 -7.33 8.02
N SER A 136 -16.90 -7.69 6.81
CA SER A 136 -17.15 -8.99 6.19
C SER A 136 -16.67 -10.18 7.04
N GLU A 137 -15.52 -10.05 7.69
CA GLU A 137 -14.99 -11.08 8.57
C GLU A 137 -15.78 -11.14 9.89
N LEU A 138 -16.15 -9.99 10.47
CA LEU A 138 -16.94 -9.92 11.70
C LEU A 138 -18.31 -10.58 11.55
N ILE A 139 -18.92 -10.43 10.37
CA ILE A 139 -20.22 -11.06 10.06
C ILE A 139 -20.07 -12.57 9.93
N LYS A 140 -19.03 -13.05 9.22
CA LYS A 140 -18.80 -14.48 9.01
C LYS A 140 -18.52 -15.24 10.30
N GLU A 141 -17.76 -14.62 11.19
CA GLU A 141 -17.32 -15.25 12.45
C GLU A 141 -18.32 -15.04 13.59
N ASP A 142 -19.36 -14.21 13.39
CA ASP A 142 -20.29 -13.69 14.45
C ASP A 142 -19.53 -13.21 15.70
N ASN A 143 -18.33 -12.67 15.46
CA ASN A 143 -17.37 -12.31 16.49
C ASN A 143 -17.18 -10.79 16.51
N CYS A 144 -17.93 -10.11 17.38
CA CYS A 144 -17.80 -8.67 17.63
C CYS A 144 -17.19 -8.48 19.02
N ASP A 145 -16.08 -7.74 19.08
CA ASP A 145 -15.55 -7.25 20.36
C ASP A 145 -16.08 -5.83 20.59
N GLU A 146 -17.00 -5.69 21.56
CA GLU A 146 -17.59 -4.39 21.89
C GLU A 146 -16.58 -3.37 22.43
N ASN A 147 -15.37 -3.80 22.80
CA ASN A 147 -14.28 -2.92 23.21
C ASN A 147 -13.41 -2.46 22.03
N ASP A 148 -13.59 -3.05 20.84
CA ASP A 148 -12.86 -2.68 19.64
C ASP A 148 -13.70 -1.80 18.70
N PHE A 149 -13.03 -1.21 17.70
CA PHE A 149 -13.62 -0.34 16.71
C PHE A 149 -13.18 -0.77 15.33
N ILE A 150 -14.10 -0.80 14.38
CA ILE A 150 -13.75 -0.78 12.95
C ILE A 150 -13.25 0.61 12.59
N CYS A 151 -12.28 0.66 11.69
CA CYS A 151 -11.73 1.92 11.18
C CYS A 151 -11.98 2.05 9.68
N ILE A 152 -12.54 3.18 9.27
CA ILE A 152 -12.62 3.58 7.87
C ILE A 152 -11.63 4.72 7.65
N TRP A 153 -10.51 4.40 7.06
CA TRP A 153 -9.51 5.37 6.65
C TRP A 153 -9.97 6.12 5.42
N VAL A 154 -9.70 7.41 5.38
CA VAL A 154 -10.07 8.32 4.30
C VAL A 154 -8.83 9.10 3.87
N LEU A 155 -8.46 8.96 2.61
CA LEU A 155 -7.35 9.71 2.01
C LEU A 155 -7.88 10.69 0.97
N ASN A 156 -7.47 11.94 1.07
CA ASN A 156 -7.80 12.98 0.10
C ASN A 156 -6.89 12.84 -1.13
N LYS A 157 -7.46 12.29 -2.21
CA LYS A 157 -6.75 12.03 -3.46
C LYS A 157 -6.27 13.32 -4.14
N SER A 158 -7.14 14.33 -4.23
CA SER A 158 -6.81 15.61 -4.87
C SER A 158 -5.68 16.32 -4.14
N MET A 159 -5.73 16.31 -2.81
CA MET A 159 -4.65 16.87 -2.00
C MET A 159 -3.35 16.06 -2.15
N THR A 160 -3.41 14.73 -2.17
CA THR A 160 -2.23 13.89 -2.42
C THR A 160 -1.59 14.24 -3.77
N THR A 161 -2.40 14.35 -4.83
CA THR A 161 -1.94 14.72 -6.16
C THR A 161 -1.31 16.12 -6.16
N TRP A 162 -1.97 17.09 -5.53
CA TRP A 162 -1.44 18.45 -5.41
C TRP A 162 -0.09 18.49 -4.69
N LEU A 163 0.05 17.76 -3.57
CA LEU A 163 1.31 17.67 -2.82
C LEU A 163 2.44 17.06 -3.66
N THR A 164 2.13 16.02 -4.44
CA THR A 164 3.11 15.35 -5.31
C THR A 164 3.65 16.29 -6.41
N PHE A 165 2.80 17.16 -6.96
CA PHE A 165 3.18 18.11 -8.02
C PHE A 165 3.59 19.48 -7.50
N ASN A 166 3.50 19.73 -6.20
CA ASN A 166 3.88 21.02 -5.62
C ASN A 166 5.40 21.17 -5.60
N TRP A 167 5.92 22.16 -6.35
CA TRP A 167 7.34 22.42 -6.43
C TRP A 167 8.02 22.69 -5.08
N ALA A 168 7.29 23.21 -4.09
CA ALA A 168 7.79 23.45 -2.74
C ALA A 168 7.93 22.16 -1.91
N LEU A 169 7.33 21.04 -2.39
CA LEU A 169 7.32 19.72 -1.74
C LEU A 169 7.74 18.63 -2.74
N GLN A 170 8.72 18.93 -3.60
CA GLN A 170 9.19 18.03 -4.68
C GLN A 170 9.49 16.60 -4.23
N ASP A 171 9.75 16.42 -2.93
CA ASP A 171 10.09 15.13 -2.33
C ASP A 171 8.92 14.47 -1.58
N PHE A 172 7.66 14.88 -1.83
CA PHE A 172 6.53 14.23 -1.17
C PHE A 172 6.42 12.76 -1.61
N PRO A 173 6.67 11.80 -0.70
CA PRO A 173 6.93 10.42 -1.09
C PRO A 173 5.67 9.60 -1.33
N LEU A 174 4.48 10.10 -0.98
CA LEU A 174 3.22 9.38 -1.18
C LEU A 174 2.73 9.51 -2.62
N HIS A 175 2.67 8.40 -3.34
CA HIS A 175 2.19 8.33 -4.72
C HIS A 175 0.91 7.51 -4.85
N LEU A 176 0.03 7.98 -5.75
CA LEU A 176 -1.19 7.27 -6.12
C LEU A 176 -0.92 6.44 -7.38
N ILE A 177 -1.23 5.15 -7.32
CA ILE A 177 -1.07 4.22 -8.44
C ILE A 177 -2.45 3.72 -8.85
N ARG A 178 -2.85 4.05 -10.08
CA ARG A 178 -4.09 3.56 -10.67
C ARG A 178 -3.78 2.32 -11.52
N PRO A 179 -4.25 1.12 -11.13
CA PRO A 179 -3.96 -0.10 -11.86
C PRO A 179 -4.73 -0.14 -13.19
N ILE A 180 -4.22 -0.91 -14.14
CA ILE A 180 -4.92 -1.20 -15.39
C ILE A 180 -6.01 -2.24 -15.12
N TYR A 181 -7.28 -1.87 -15.28
CA TYR A 181 -8.43 -2.76 -15.03
C TYR A 181 -8.77 -3.70 -16.18
N LYS A 182 -8.22 -3.45 -17.38
CA LYS A 182 -8.67 -4.07 -18.63
C LYS A 182 -8.74 -5.60 -18.59
N TYR A 183 -7.84 -6.22 -17.87
CA TYR A 183 -7.72 -7.69 -17.81
C TYR A 183 -8.06 -8.27 -16.45
N ASN A 184 -8.58 -7.45 -15.53
CA ASN A 184 -8.92 -7.89 -14.18
C ASN A 184 -10.28 -7.38 -13.73
N PRO A 185 -11.38 -8.16 -13.97
CA PRO A 185 -12.74 -7.80 -13.58
C PRO A 185 -12.89 -7.56 -12.07
N ASN A 186 -12.17 -8.31 -11.25
CA ASN A 186 -12.26 -8.19 -9.79
C ASN A 186 -11.64 -6.87 -9.29
N MET A 187 -10.50 -6.46 -9.86
CA MET A 187 -9.93 -5.14 -9.57
C MET A 187 -10.86 -4.00 -10.01
N LYS A 188 -11.53 -4.17 -11.17
CA LYS A 188 -12.54 -3.21 -11.64
C LYS A 188 -13.73 -3.14 -10.67
N ALA A 189 -14.22 -4.29 -10.18
CA ALA A 189 -15.33 -4.34 -9.23
C ALA A 189 -15.01 -3.67 -7.90
N GLN A 190 -13.78 -3.78 -7.43
CA GLN A 190 -13.31 -3.12 -6.20
C GLN A 190 -13.09 -1.62 -6.36
N LYS A 191 -13.17 -1.09 -7.59
CA LYS A 191 -12.85 0.33 -7.89
C LYS A 191 -11.54 0.74 -7.20
N GLY A 192 -10.52 -0.11 -7.32
CA GLY A 192 -9.30 -0.03 -6.53
C GLY A 192 -8.34 1.05 -6.99
N LEU A 193 -7.68 1.66 -6.03
CA LEU A 193 -6.52 2.53 -6.17
C LEU A 193 -5.46 2.05 -5.19
N PHE A 194 -4.18 2.26 -5.49
CA PHE A 194 -3.11 1.96 -4.55
C PHE A 194 -2.36 3.20 -4.14
N THR A 195 -1.84 3.19 -2.91
CA THR A 195 -0.82 4.14 -2.48
C THR A 195 0.51 3.44 -2.32
N LEU A 196 1.56 4.16 -2.68
CA LEU A 196 2.94 3.78 -2.49
C LEU A 196 3.66 4.89 -1.73
N TRP A 197 4.29 4.55 -0.60
CA TRP A 197 5.29 5.41 0.01
C TRP A 197 6.63 5.10 -0.65
N LYS A 198 7.13 6.00 -1.49
CA LYS A 198 8.41 5.82 -2.19
C LYS A 198 9.56 5.82 -1.20
N LEU A 199 10.40 4.82 -1.30
CA LEU A 199 11.63 4.72 -0.53
C LEU A 199 12.79 5.27 -1.36
N HIS A 200 13.45 6.32 -0.85
CA HIS A 200 14.71 6.78 -1.41
C HIS A 200 15.85 5.93 -0.82
N TYR A 201 16.39 5.05 -1.65
CA TYR A 201 17.45 4.15 -1.25
C TYR A 201 18.82 4.75 -1.59
N ARG A 202 19.70 4.77 -0.61
CA ARG A 202 21.12 5.09 -0.80
C ARG A 202 21.95 3.86 -0.44
N ALA A 203 22.72 3.33 -1.38
CA ALA A 203 23.46 2.08 -1.23
C ALA A 203 24.40 1.98 -0.02
N LYS A 204 24.85 3.12 0.45
CA LYS A 204 25.78 3.19 1.59
C LYS A 204 25.09 3.31 2.95
N SER A 205 23.75 3.42 2.98
CA SER A 205 23.05 3.46 4.25
C SER A 205 22.69 2.03 4.67
N ASN A 206 23.27 1.57 5.77
CA ASN A 206 22.76 0.39 6.50
C ASN A 206 21.49 0.78 7.27
N SER A 207 20.56 1.50 6.60
CA SER A 207 19.29 1.86 7.23
C SER A 207 18.54 0.60 7.60
N LEU A 208 17.99 0.59 8.81
CA LEU A 208 17.07 -0.44 9.24
C LEU A 208 15.81 -0.37 8.38
N LYS A 209 15.22 -1.51 8.13
CA LYS A 209 13.95 -1.61 7.41
C LYS A 209 12.87 -0.77 8.10
N ASP A 210 12.30 0.19 7.39
CA ASP A 210 11.21 1.03 7.90
C ASP A 210 9.86 0.30 7.74
N CYS A 211 9.28 -0.10 8.88
CA CYS A 211 7.98 -0.78 8.95
C CYS A 211 6.89 0.11 9.59
N ARG A 212 7.13 1.41 9.70
CA ARG A 212 6.16 2.33 10.29
C ARG A 212 4.89 2.43 9.43
N PRO A 213 3.73 2.63 10.07
CA PRO A 213 2.47 2.81 9.33
C PRO A 213 2.45 4.13 8.57
N LEU A 214 1.67 4.17 7.48
CA LEU A 214 1.59 5.31 6.58
C LEU A 214 1.19 6.61 7.28
N ASP A 215 0.30 6.55 8.25
CA ASP A 215 -0.14 7.71 9.03
C ASP A 215 0.99 8.33 9.86
N GLU A 216 1.87 7.52 10.43
CA GLU A 216 3.07 7.96 11.14
C GLU A 216 4.11 8.57 10.17
N LEU A 217 4.32 7.93 9.01
CA LEU A 217 5.23 8.43 7.98
C LEU A 217 4.78 9.79 7.43
N ILE A 218 3.48 9.96 7.16
CA ILE A 218 2.91 11.24 6.72
C ILE A 218 3.12 12.31 7.79
N LYS A 219 2.82 11.99 9.04
CA LYS A 219 2.98 12.93 10.16
C LYS A 219 4.42 13.41 10.28
N GLU A 220 5.39 12.49 10.32
CA GLU A 220 6.81 12.83 10.42
C GLU A 220 7.28 13.68 9.24
N TYR A 221 6.84 13.34 8.02
CA TYR A 221 7.17 14.13 6.84
C TYR A 221 6.76 15.61 7.02
N PHE A 222 5.52 15.87 7.46
CA PHE A 222 5.05 17.23 7.65
C PHE A 222 5.65 17.91 8.89
N ASP A 223 5.93 17.17 9.97
CA ASP A 223 6.62 17.70 11.15
C ASP A 223 8.04 18.17 10.81
N SER A 224 8.67 17.58 9.78
CA SER A 224 9.99 18.00 9.28
C SER A 224 9.96 19.24 8.37
N LYS A 225 8.77 19.69 7.95
CA LYS A 225 8.61 20.82 7.03
C LYS A 225 8.30 22.13 7.75
N GLU A 226 8.29 23.23 6.99
CA GLU A 226 7.90 24.54 7.51
C GLU A 226 6.50 24.53 8.14
N GLU A 227 6.27 25.39 9.12
CA GLU A 227 5.03 25.47 9.92
C GLU A 227 3.75 25.50 9.06
N ARG A 228 3.82 26.18 7.90
CA ARG A 228 2.68 26.27 6.95
C ARG A 228 2.17 24.90 6.44
N PHE A 229 3.00 23.87 6.46
CA PHE A 229 2.64 22.52 5.99
C PHE A 229 2.23 21.56 7.11
N LYS A 230 2.56 21.85 8.37
CA LYS A 230 2.25 20.96 9.51
C LYS A 230 0.76 20.65 9.65
N ASN A 231 -0.09 21.60 9.29
CA ASN A 231 -1.53 21.41 9.35
C ASN A 231 -2.13 20.64 8.17
N ALA A 232 -1.30 20.23 7.20
CA ALA A 232 -1.76 19.50 6.02
C ALA A 232 -2.11 18.03 6.29
N VAL A 233 -1.68 17.45 7.41
CA VAL A 233 -1.92 16.03 7.76
C VAL A 233 -3.42 15.73 7.88
N LYS A 234 -4.15 16.54 8.67
CA LYS A 234 -5.57 16.30 8.95
C LYS A 234 -6.47 16.31 7.71
N PRO A 235 -6.35 17.27 6.78
CA PRO A 235 -7.14 17.24 5.55
C PRO A 235 -6.66 16.19 4.54
N LEU A 236 -5.43 15.67 4.68
CA LEU A 236 -4.88 14.64 3.80
C LEU A 236 -5.35 13.24 4.17
N LEU A 237 -5.22 12.85 5.43
CA LEU A 237 -5.54 11.51 5.92
C LEU A 237 -6.32 11.58 7.24
N GLY A 238 -7.45 10.88 7.29
CA GLY A 238 -8.29 10.76 8.47
C GLY A 238 -8.80 9.35 8.69
N CYS A 239 -9.36 9.09 9.86
CA CYS A 239 -9.98 7.81 10.19
C CYS A 239 -11.30 8.02 10.93
N PHE A 240 -12.35 7.33 10.50
CA PHE A 240 -13.60 7.19 11.22
C PHE A 240 -13.60 5.89 12.00
N MET A 241 -13.91 5.96 13.30
CA MET A 241 -13.98 4.82 14.19
C MET A 241 -15.43 4.53 14.57
N ILE A 242 -15.86 3.29 14.35
CA ILE A 242 -17.23 2.83 14.65
C ILE A 242 -17.10 1.63 15.60
N ARG A 243 -17.72 1.72 16.78
CA ARG A 243 -17.68 0.64 17.78
C ARG A 243 -18.27 -0.66 17.23
N GLN A 244 -17.63 -1.78 17.47
CA GLN A 244 -18.04 -3.12 17.03
C GLN A 244 -19.21 -3.65 17.85
N THR A 245 -20.39 -3.05 17.72
CA THR A 245 -21.61 -3.62 18.29
C THR A 245 -22.39 -4.36 17.22
N LYS A 246 -23.13 -5.42 17.60
CA LYS A 246 -24.01 -6.15 16.65
C LYS A 246 -24.99 -5.21 15.95
N SER A 247 -25.48 -4.18 16.64
CA SER A 247 -26.36 -3.16 16.07
C SER A 247 -25.67 -2.31 15.00
N ASN A 248 -24.45 -1.82 15.28
CA ASN A 248 -23.69 -1.01 14.33
C ASN A 248 -23.30 -1.83 13.10
N ILE A 249 -22.83 -3.06 13.28
CA ILE A 249 -22.46 -3.95 12.17
C ILE A 249 -23.67 -4.22 11.25
N LYS A 250 -24.85 -4.54 11.82
CA LYS A 250 -26.07 -4.75 11.05
C LYS A 250 -26.55 -3.51 10.27
N ARG A 251 -26.27 -2.31 10.76
CA ARG A 251 -26.63 -1.05 10.05
C ARG A 251 -25.69 -0.74 8.91
N LEU A 252 -24.46 -1.25 8.95
CA LEU A 252 -23.44 -1.04 7.91
C LEU A 252 -23.54 -2.09 6.79
N TYR A 253 -24.11 -3.27 7.10
CA TYR A 253 -24.38 -4.34 6.13
C TYR A 253 -25.65 -4.06 5.32
#